data_992c7e2f4a00a29407046aabdc16c42b
#
_entry.id   992c7e2f4a00a29407046aabdc16c42b
#
_cell.length_a   1.000
_cell.length_b   1.000
_cell.length_c   1.000
_cell.angle_alpha   90.00
_cell.angle_beta   90.00
_cell.angle_gamma   90.00
#
_symmetry.space_group_name_H-M   'P 1'
#
loop_
_entity.id
_entity.type
_entity.pdbx_description
1 polymer ?
#
loop_
_entity_poly.entity_id
_entity_poly.type
_entity_poly.pdbx_seq_one_letter_code
_entity_poly.pdbx_strand_id
1 'polypeptide(L)'
;MEAALTSTDAVPKTVSREILLVTDGEINAIDSTIASAKDSGHRLFIVGIGSSPAETHLRRLAEATGGACDFVAPGEAVEPAVLRMFVRLRSPRLSDLNIEWPAGVVPAWVSPLLHSVFDGDTVNVFALLGQAPAGQVRLLGKRAENEAPQEIGCAIFASELE
;
A
#
# COMPACT_ATOMS: atom_id res chain seq x y z
N MET A 1 -5.20 2.48 20.74
CA MET A 1 -5.01 1.60 19.57
C MET A 1 -4.87 0.13 19.96
N GLU A 2 -4.08 -0.21 20.98
CA GLU A 2 -3.95 -1.57 21.50
C GLU A 2 -5.29 -2.23 21.87
N ALA A 3 -6.21 -1.49 22.50
CA ALA A 3 -7.55 -1.97 22.84
C ALA A 3 -8.42 -2.32 21.63
N ALA A 4 -8.24 -1.64 20.48
CA ALA A 4 -8.97 -1.95 19.25
C ALA A 4 -8.44 -3.23 18.58
N LEU A 5 -7.14 -3.52 18.73
CA LEU A 5 -6.52 -4.73 18.20
C LEU A 5 -6.88 -5.98 19.05
N THR A 6 -7.08 -5.80 20.36
CA THR A 6 -7.40 -6.91 21.30
C THR A 6 -8.89 -7.19 21.42
N SER A 7 -9.78 -6.21 21.19
CA SER A 7 -11.22 -6.41 21.33
C SER A 7 -11.82 -7.35 20.26
N THR A 8 -11.02 -7.82 19.33
CA THR A 8 -11.43 -8.72 18.25
C THR A 8 -11.18 -10.21 18.52
N ASP A 9 -10.72 -10.58 19.72
CA ASP A 9 -10.33 -11.96 20.07
C ASP A 9 -11.49 -12.99 20.05
N ALA A 10 -12.73 -12.56 19.91
CA ALA A 10 -13.89 -13.44 19.88
C ALA A 10 -14.22 -14.06 18.49
N VAL A 11 -13.43 -13.78 17.45
CA VAL A 11 -13.66 -14.29 16.08
C VAL A 11 -12.43 -15.08 15.60
N PRO A 12 -12.63 -16.21 14.89
CA PRO A 12 -11.52 -17.04 14.41
C PRO A 12 -10.47 -16.23 13.66
N LYS A 13 -9.19 -16.48 13.92
CA LYS A 13 -8.02 -15.84 13.26
C LYS A 13 -7.98 -16.05 11.73
N THR A 14 -8.90 -16.83 11.19
CA THR A 14 -9.02 -17.11 9.76
C THR A 14 -9.76 -16.03 8.98
N VAL A 15 -10.35 -15.03 9.66
CA VAL A 15 -11.06 -13.92 9.00
C VAL A 15 -10.18 -12.68 9.05
N SER A 16 -9.66 -12.29 7.90
CA SER A 16 -9.00 -10.98 7.75
C SER A 16 -9.99 -9.89 8.12
N ARG A 17 -9.63 -9.04 9.06
CA ARG A 17 -10.45 -7.92 9.50
C ARG A 17 -9.80 -6.62 9.11
N GLU A 18 -10.64 -5.66 8.88
CA GLU A 18 -10.24 -4.33 8.48
C GLU A 18 -10.63 -3.35 9.57
N ILE A 19 -9.69 -2.51 9.95
CA ILE A 19 -9.90 -1.49 10.97
C ILE A 19 -9.74 -0.14 10.29
N LEU A 20 -10.78 0.68 10.34
CA LEU A 20 -10.71 2.08 9.97
C LEU A 20 -10.38 2.91 11.21
N LEU A 21 -9.23 3.56 11.20
CA LEU A 21 -8.74 4.45 12.25
C LEU A 21 -8.82 5.89 11.77
N VAL A 22 -9.48 6.74 12.55
CA VAL A 22 -9.46 8.19 12.36
C VAL A 22 -8.73 8.81 13.54
N THR A 23 -7.65 9.53 13.30
CA THR A 23 -6.74 10.01 14.36
C THR A 23 -6.08 11.34 13.99
N ASP A 24 -5.73 12.13 15.00
CA ASP A 24 -4.90 13.32 14.88
C ASP A 24 -3.40 13.03 14.84
N GLY A 25 -3.00 11.78 14.97
CA GLY A 25 -1.67 11.30 14.67
C GLY A 25 -0.71 11.15 15.84
N GLU A 26 -1.10 11.34 17.07
CA GLU A 26 -0.25 11.02 18.21
C GLU A 26 -0.17 9.49 18.43
N ILE A 27 0.87 8.88 17.89
CA ILE A 27 1.18 7.46 18.13
C ILE A 27 2.52 7.38 18.86
N ASN A 28 2.45 7.00 20.12
CA ASN A 28 3.63 6.66 20.92
C ASN A 28 4.10 5.24 20.56
N ALA A 29 5.41 5.00 20.58
CA ALA A 29 6.02 3.68 20.36
C ALA A 29 5.61 3.03 19.02
N ILE A 30 5.82 3.73 17.91
CA ILE A 30 5.37 3.33 16.56
C ILE A 30 5.84 1.92 16.17
N ASP A 31 7.07 1.53 16.46
CA ASP A 31 7.61 0.24 16.02
C ASP A 31 6.95 -0.93 16.75
N SER A 32 6.66 -0.81 18.06
CA SER A 32 5.90 -1.83 18.78
C SER A 32 4.44 -1.88 18.34
N THR A 33 3.87 -0.74 17.99
CA THR A 33 2.51 -0.66 17.43
C THR A 33 2.42 -1.35 16.06
N ILE A 34 3.42 -1.14 15.18
CA ILE A 34 3.52 -1.82 13.88
C ILE A 34 3.64 -3.33 14.08
N ALA A 35 4.49 -3.79 15.00
CA ALA A 35 4.65 -5.21 15.31
C ALA A 35 3.32 -5.84 15.75
N SER A 36 2.66 -5.23 16.73
CA SER A 36 1.35 -5.70 17.24
C SER A 36 0.27 -5.70 16.15
N ALA A 37 0.26 -4.69 15.29
CA ALA A 37 -0.69 -4.61 14.19
C ALA A 37 -0.47 -5.73 13.15
N LYS A 38 0.78 -6.03 12.79
CA LYS A 38 1.13 -7.15 11.92
C LYS A 38 0.72 -8.49 12.52
N ASP A 39 1.04 -8.70 13.79
CA ASP A 39 0.73 -9.94 14.51
C ASP A 39 -0.78 -10.18 14.65
N SER A 40 -1.56 -9.11 14.67
CA SER A 40 -3.02 -9.20 14.73
C SER A 40 -3.67 -9.73 13.45
N GLY A 41 -2.96 -9.67 12.31
CA GLY A 41 -3.47 -10.03 10.99
C GLY A 41 -4.55 -9.07 10.45
N HIS A 42 -4.73 -7.90 11.08
CA HIS A 42 -5.70 -6.91 10.65
C HIS A 42 -5.06 -5.88 9.72
N ARG A 43 -5.81 -5.48 8.69
CA ARG A 43 -5.41 -4.37 7.83
C ARG A 43 -5.89 -3.06 8.44
N LEU A 44 -5.02 -2.07 8.48
CA LEU A 44 -5.32 -0.74 9.01
C LEU A 44 -5.51 0.26 7.87
N PHE A 45 -6.70 0.82 7.81
CA PHE A 45 -7.05 1.95 6.96
C PHE A 45 -7.10 3.20 7.83
N ILE A 46 -6.32 4.21 7.50
CA ILE A 46 -6.08 5.32 8.41
C ILE A 46 -6.45 6.64 7.73
N VAL A 47 -7.23 7.46 8.44
CA VAL A 47 -7.45 8.86 8.10
C VAL A 47 -6.78 9.70 9.17
N GLY A 48 -5.66 10.34 8.80
CA GLY A 48 -4.94 11.28 9.65
C GLY A 48 -5.53 12.69 9.52
N ILE A 49 -5.77 13.37 10.65
CA ILE A 49 -6.31 14.73 10.69
C ILE A 49 -5.23 15.67 11.21
N GLY A 50 -4.94 16.74 10.48
CA GLY A 50 -4.01 17.78 10.89
C GLY A 50 -2.71 17.82 10.10
N SER A 51 -1.78 18.69 10.52
CA SER A 51 -0.50 18.98 9.85
C SER A 51 0.71 18.38 10.56
N SER A 52 0.57 17.23 11.16
CA SER A 52 1.56 16.71 12.12
C SER A 52 2.65 15.84 11.49
N PRO A 53 3.87 15.82 12.09
CA PRO A 53 4.95 14.88 11.75
C PRO A 53 4.59 13.39 11.90
N ALA A 54 3.43 13.07 12.46
CA ALA A 54 2.92 11.70 12.53
C ALA A 54 2.53 11.10 11.16
N GLU A 55 2.46 11.89 10.10
CA GLU A 55 2.11 11.41 8.76
C GLU A 55 2.97 10.22 8.31
N THR A 56 4.28 10.32 8.46
CA THR A 56 5.20 9.23 8.13
C THR A 56 4.93 7.97 8.95
N HIS A 57 4.60 8.13 10.22
CA HIS A 57 4.30 7.01 11.12
C HIS A 57 2.98 6.32 10.75
N LEU A 58 1.95 7.09 10.44
CA LEU A 58 0.65 6.56 10.04
C LEU A 58 0.73 5.84 8.70
N ARG A 59 1.48 6.38 7.73
CA ARG A 59 1.75 5.70 6.46
C ARG A 59 2.46 4.37 6.67
N ARG A 60 3.55 4.35 7.43
CA ARG A 60 4.29 3.12 7.74
C ARG A 60 3.41 2.07 8.41
N LEU A 61 2.53 2.49 9.31
CA LEU A 61 1.62 1.58 10.00
C LEU A 61 0.57 0.98 9.05
N ALA A 62 -0.05 1.80 8.19
CA ALA A 62 -1.00 1.32 7.19
C ALA A 62 -0.32 0.39 6.18
N GLU A 63 0.80 0.79 5.61
CA GLU A 63 1.58 -0.01 4.64
C GLU A 63 2.03 -1.34 5.23
N ALA A 64 2.52 -1.33 6.47
CA ALA A 64 3.00 -2.53 7.15
C ALA A 64 1.93 -3.60 7.37
N THR A 65 0.65 -3.21 7.38
CA THR A 65 -0.51 -4.10 7.51
C THR A 65 -1.21 -4.36 6.17
N GLY A 66 -0.71 -3.80 5.07
CA GLY A 66 -1.33 -3.91 3.75
C GLY A 66 -2.63 -3.12 3.60
N GLY A 67 -2.84 -2.12 4.44
CA GLY A 67 -3.92 -1.14 4.35
C GLY A 67 -3.51 0.12 3.58
N ALA A 68 -4.20 1.22 3.84
CA ALA A 68 -3.97 2.51 3.20
C ALA A 68 -4.10 3.68 4.19
N CYS A 69 -3.48 4.81 3.86
CA CYS A 69 -3.55 6.03 4.66
C CYS A 69 -3.91 7.23 3.78
N ASP A 70 -4.80 8.08 4.28
CA ASP A 70 -5.17 9.36 3.68
C ASP A 70 -5.08 10.46 4.76
N PHE A 71 -4.88 11.70 4.34
CA PHE A 71 -4.72 12.83 5.26
C PHE A 71 -5.68 13.95 4.91
N VAL A 72 -6.19 14.59 5.95
CA VAL A 72 -7.08 15.74 5.87
C VAL A 72 -6.35 16.95 6.46
N ALA A 73 -6.18 17.99 5.66
CA ALA A 73 -5.54 19.22 6.10
C ALA A 73 -6.42 19.97 7.13
N PRO A 74 -5.81 20.80 7.99
CA PRO A 74 -6.58 21.62 8.92
C PRO A 74 -7.60 22.49 8.19
N GLY A 75 -8.87 22.42 8.62
CA GLY A 75 -9.98 23.15 8.02
C GLY A 75 -10.68 22.45 6.85
N GLU A 76 -10.19 21.33 6.39
CA GLU A 76 -10.89 20.50 5.42
C GLU A 76 -11.94 19.59 6.08
N ALA A 77 -12.98 19.23 5.33
CA ALA A 77 -13.98 18.29 5.80
C ALA A 77 -13.41 16.87 5.86
N VAL A 78 -13.59 16.20 6.98
CA VAL A 78 -13.08 14.82 7.21
C VAL A 78 -13.93 13.78 6.47
N GLU A 79 -15.21 14.04 6.30
CA GLU A 79 -16.17 13.09 5.71
C GLU A 79 -15.75 12.56 4.33
N PRO A 80 -15.32 13.38 3.35
CA PRO A 80 -14.89 12.89 2.04
C PRO A 80 -13.68 11.93 2.13
N ALA A 81 -12.74 12.18 3.04
CA ALA A 81 -11.58 11.29 3.24
C ALA A 81 -12.00 9.94 3.85
N VAL A 82 -12.90 9.97 4.82
CA VAL A 82 -13.47 8.75 5.41
C VAL A 82 -14.22 7.94 4.35
N LEU A 83 -15.03 8.58 3.51
CA LEU A 83 -15.76 7.91 2.43
C LEU A 83 -14.83 7.29 1.40
N ARG A 84 -13.78 8.00 0.96
CA ARG A 84 -12.74 7.44 0.07
C ARG A 84 -12.08 6.22 0.69
N MET A 85 -11.74 6.29 1.97
CA MET A 85 -11.11 5.19 2.68
C MET A 85 -12.05 3.98 2.81
N PHE A 86 -13.35 4.22 3.01
CA PHE A 86 -14.37 3.17 3.04
C PHE A 86 -14.50 2.44 1.69
N VAL A 87 -14.47 3.19 0.58
CA VAL A 87 -14.46 2.61 -0.76
C VAL A 87 -13.20 1.75 -0.95
N ARG A 88 -12.05 2.26 -0.54
CA ARG A 88 -10.75 1.58 -0.66
C ARG A 88 -10.69 0.28 0.14
N LEU A 89 -11.22 0.32 1.36
CA LEU A 89 -11.34 -0.85 2.24
C LEU A 89 -12.14 -1.99 1.58
N ARG A 90 -13.14 -1.67 0.77
CA ARG A 90 -13.98 -2.62 0.04
C ARG A 90 -13.47 -2.99 -1.35
N SER A 91 -12.46 -2.28 -1.85
CA SER A 91 -11.92 -2.49 -3.19
C SER A 91 -11.00 -3.71 -3.25
N PRO A 92 -10.95 -4.40 -4.40
CA PRO A 92 -9.94 -5.42 -4.63
C PRO A 92 -8.53 -4.88 -4.40
N ARG A 93 -7.71 -5.67 -3.73
CA ARG A 93 -6.32 -5.35 -3.46
C ARG A 93 -5.40 -6.24 -4.29
N LEU A 94 -4.32 -5.65 -4.76
CA LEU A 94 -3.18 -6.37 -5.31
C LEU A 94 -1.99 -6.23 -4.36
N SER A 95 -1.32 -7.32 -4.09
CA SER A 95 -0.11 -7.38 -3.26
C SER A 95 1.03 -8.05 -4.03
N ASP A 96 2.21 -8.11 -3.41
CA ASP A 96 3.39 -8.74 -3.99
C ASP A 96 3.70 -8.20 -5.39
N LEU A 97 3.69 -6.87 -5.53
CA LEU A 97 3.98 -6.22 -6.80
C LEU A 97 5.41 -6.53 -7.23
N ASN A 98 5.56 -6.90 -8.48
CA ASN A 98 6.85 -7.16 -9.10
C ASN A 98 6.90 -6.63 -10.53
N ILE A 99 8.10 -6.22 -10.96
CA ILE A 99 8.34 -5.79 -12.34
C ILE A 99 9.13 -6.84 -13.08
N GLU A 100 8.57 -7.27 -14.19
CA GLU A 100 9.25 -8.15 -15.12
C GLU A 100 9.82 -7.32 -16.27
N TRP A 101 11.15 -7.35 -16.37
CA TRP A 101 11.90 -6.62 -17.39
C TRP A 101 12.09 -7.46 -18.66
N PRO A 102 12.25 -6.83 -19.83
CA PRO A 102 12.60 -7.55 -21.04
C PRO A 102 13.89 -8.36 -20.90
N ALA A 103 14.03 -9.42 -21.68
CA ALA A 103 15.23 -10.26 -21.66
C ALA A 103 16.49 -9.43 -21.91
N GLY A 104 17.50 -9.60 -21.07
CA GLY A 104 18.78 -8.89 -21.13
C GLY A 104 18.78 -7.50 -20.50
N VAL A 105 17.64 -7.01 -20.00
CA VAL A 105 17.56 -5.74 -19.26
C VAL A 105 17.72 -6.01 -17.78
N VAL A 106 18.78 -5.46 -17.19
CA VAL A 106 19.03 -5.53 -15.74
C VAL A 106 19.15 -4.10 -15.23
N PRO A 107 18.17 -3.61 -14.48
CA PRO A 107 18.24 -2.27 -13.89
C PRO A 107 19.31 -2.21 -12.81
N ALA A 108 20.10 -1.11 -12.78
CA ALA A 108 21.05 -0.85 -11.71
C ALA A 108 20.35 -0.50 -10.40
N TRP A 109 19.15 0.07 -10.50
CA TRP A 109 18.30 0.42 -9.36
C TRP A 109 16.83 0.51 -9.80
N VAL A 110 15.93 0.13 -8.92
CA VAL A 110 14.47 0.30 -9.08
C VAL A 110 13.92 0.90 -7.81
N SER A 111 12.99 1.84 -7.93
CA SER A 111 12.30 2.41 -6.77
C SER A 111 11.55 1.31 -6.00
N PRO A 112 11.46 1.39 -4.67
CA PRO A 112 10.61 0.50 -3.90
C PRO A 112 9.19 0.49 -4.44
N LEU A 113 8.61 -0.69 -4.57
CA LEU A 113 7.21 -0.86 -4.93
C LEU A 113 6.32 -0.78 -3.68
N LEU A 114 5.09 -0.34 -3.87
CA LEU A 114 4.10 -0.35 -2.81
C LEU A 114 3.78 -1.79 -2.40
N HIS A 115 3.58 -2.03 -1.11
CA HIS A 115 3.19 -3.36 -0.61
C HIS A 115 1.79 -3.77 -1.07
N SER A 116 0.93 -2.80 -1.32
CA SER A 116 -0.43 -3.02 -1.78
C SER A 116 -0.88 -1.87 -2.66
N VAL A 117 -1.69 -2.17 -3.66
CA VAL A 117 -2.41 -1.19 -4.48
C VAL A 117 -3.87 -1.59 -4.56
N PHE A 118 -4.72 -0.60 -4.69
CA PHE A 118 -6.17 -0.76 -4.77
C PHE A 118 -6.67 -0.29 -6.13
N ASP A 119 -7.88 -0.66 -6.47
CA ASP A 119 -8.51 -0.21 -7.71
C ASP A 119 -8.55 1.34 -7.77
N GLY A 120 -8.11 1.90 -8.90
CA GLY A 120 -7.98 3.33 -9.12
C GLY A 120 -6.65 3.96 -8.64
N ASP A 121 -5.75 3.20 -8.01
CA ASP A 121 -4.43 3.71 -7.62
C ASP A 121 -3.52 3.86 -8.84
N THR A 122 -2.66 4.90 -8.79
CA THR A 122 -1.58 5.09 -9.75
C THR A 122 -0.28 4.58 -9.15
N VAL A 123 0.39 3.67 -9.85
CA VAL A 123 1.71 3.15 -9.46
C VAL A 123 2.79 3.82 -10.29
N ASN A 124 3.66 4.60 -9.64
CA ASN A 124 4.83 5.17 -10.27
C ASN A 124 6.06 4.33 -9.95
N VAL A 125 6.78 3.94 -10.99
CA VAL A 125 8.03 3.17 -10.86
C VAL A 125 9.16 3.92 -11.54
N PHE A 126 10.24 4.10 -10.81
CA PHE A 126 11.47 4.70 -11.33
C PHE A 126 12.54 3.63 -11.38
N ALA A 127 13.32 3.61 -12.46
CA ALA A 127 14.44 2.69 -12.61
C ALA A 127 15.63 3.38 -13.25
N LEU A 128 16.82 3.00 -12.82
CA LEU A 128 18.07 3.40 -13.44
C LEU A 128 18.54 2.27 -14.34
N LEU A 129 18.59 2.53 -15.63
CA LEU A 129 18.99 1.57 -16.66
C LEU A 129 20.30 2.03 -17.31
N GLY A 130 21.18 1.08 -17.63
CA GLY A 130 22.43 1.38 -18.35
C GLY A 130 22.23 1.72 -19.83
N GLN A 131 21.09 1.33 -20.40
CA GLN A 131 20.68 1.62 -21.78
C GLN A 131 19.16 1.67 -21.86
N ALA A 132 18.63 2.30 -22.89
CA ALA A 132 17.19 2.33 -23.12
C ALA A 132 16.66 0.90 -23.29
N PRO A 133 15.61 0.49 -22.57
CA PRO A 133 15.04 -0.83 -22.73
C PRO A 133 14.34 -0.93 -24.08
N ALA A 134 14.50 -2.06 -24.77
CA ALA A 134 13.67 -2.42 -25.90
C ALA A 134 12.76 -3.57 -25.49
N GLY A 135 11.46 -3.47 -25.80
CA GLY A 135 10.49 -4.51 -25.48
C GLY A 135 9.47 -4.12 -24.42
N GLN A 136 8.88 -5.11 -23.79
CA GLN A 136 7.77 -4.93 -22.86
C GLN A 136 8.23 -5.08 -21.42
N VAL A 137 7.92 -4.08 -20.59
CA VAL A 137 8.02 -4.14 -19.14
C VAL A 137 6.63 -4.45 -18.61
N ARG A 138 6.52 -5.45 -17.74
CA ARG A 138 5.24 -5.88 -17.15
C ARG A 138 5.22 -5.63 -15.65
N LEU A 139 4.11 -5.13 -15.15
CA LEU A 139 3.83 -5.05 -13.72
C LEU A 139 2.94 -6.25 -13.36
N LEU A 140 3.42 -7.03 -12.41
CA LEU A 140 2.74 -8.22 -11.89
C LEU A 140 2.28 -7.98 -10.47
N GLY A 141 1.18 -8.61 -10.07
CA GLY A 141 0.67 -8.57 -8.70
C GLY A 141 -0.21 -9.76 -8.40
N LYS A 142 -0.48 -10.00 -7.12
CA LYS A 142 -1.35 -11.08 -6.65
C LYS A 142 -2.62 -10.51 -6.02
N ARG A 143 -3.76 -11.14 -6.29
CA ARG A 143 -5.04 -10.81 -5.63
C ARG A 143 -5.18 -11.49 -4.27
N ALA A 144 -4.60 -12.66 -4.11
CA ALA A 144 -4.54 -13.40 -2.85
C ALA A 144 -3.16 -14.05 -2.68
N GLU A 145 -2.77 -14.31 -1.44
CA GLU A 145 -1.44 -14.87 -1.12
C GLU A 145 -1.14 -16.19 -1.85
N ASN A 146 -2.17 -17.01 -2.07
CA ASN A 146 -2.03 -18.33 -2.71
C ASN A 146 -2.25 -18.30 -4.21
N GLU A 147 -2.47 -17.14 -4.82
CA GLU A 147 -2.64 -17.00 -6.26
C GLU A 147 -1.32 -16.75 -6.97
N ALA A 148 -1.26 -17.22 -8.22
CA ALA A 148 -0.14 -16.87 -9.11
C ALA A 148 -0.17 -15.37 -9.44
N PRO A 149 1.01 -14.72 -9.60
CA PRO A 149 1.07 -13.34 -10.05
C PRO A 149 0.35 -13.17 -11.39
N GLN A 150 -0.43 -12.12 -11.52
CA GLN A 150 -1.15 -11.75 -12.74
C GLN A 150 -0.57 -10.43 -13.27
N GLU A 151 -0.56 -10.28 -14.58
CA GLU A 151 -0.21 -9.01 -15.21
C GLU A 151 -1.31 -7.99 -14.95
N ILE A 152 -0.93 -6.84 -14.40
CA ILE A 152 -1.82 -5.73 -14.09
C ILE A 152 -1.55 -4.50 -14.95
N GLY A 153 -0.42 -4.45 -15.60
CA GLY A 153 -0.08 -3.38 -16.54
C GLY A 153 1.17 -3.69 -17.31
N CYS A 154 1.30 -3.06 -18.45
CA CYS A 154 2.51 -3.13 -19.24
C CYS A 154 2.85 -1.78 -19.87
N ALA A 155 4.15 -1.55 -20.10
CA ALA A 155 4.66 -0.45 -20.89
C ALA A 155 5.54 -1.01 -22.01
N ILE A 156 5.34 -0.51 -23.21
CA ILE A 156 6.15 -0.87 -24.38
C ILE A 156 7.13 0.28 -24.61
N PHE A 157 8.41 -0.04 -24.60
CA PHE A 157 9.46 0.92 -24.95
C PHE A 157 9.91 0.64 -26.39
N ALA A 158 9.69 1.61 -27.26
CA ALA A 158 10.31 1.62 -28.58
C ALA A 158 11.71 2.25 -28.44
N SER A 159 12.73 1.61 -28.97
CA SER A 159 14.04 2.25 -29.12
C SER A 159 13.96 3.23 -30.29
N GLU A 160 13.56 4.45 -30.04
CA GLU A 160 13.90 5.54 -30.98
C GLU A 160 15.34 5.93 -30.71
N LEU A 161 16.24 5.27 -31.41
CA LEU A 161 17.60 5.74 -31.63
C LEU A 161 17.60 6.39 -33.01
N GLU A 162 17.44 7.69 -33.05
CA GLU A 162 18.06 8.52 -34.10
C GLU A 162 19.32 9.19 -33.56
#